data_a169714bd82328f1a50b2143bec9f0df
#
_entry.id   a169714bd82328f1a50b2143bec9f0df
#
_cell.length_a   1.000
_cell.length_b   1.000
_cell.length_c   1.000
_cell.angle_alpha   90.00
_cell.angle_beta   90.00
_cell.angle_gamma   90.00
#
_symmetry.space_group_name_H-M   'P 1'
#
loop_
_entity.id
_entity.type
_entity.pdbx_description
1 polymer ?
#
loop_
_entity_poly.entity_id
_entity_poly.type
_entity_poly.pdbx_seq_one_letter_code
_entity_poly.pdbx_strand_id
1 'polypeptide(L)'
;MKKTVSVIGIALMVASVMFTSCEKKSAQKVVRINFQTGTLCAAPVHVAMKMGLFEEELAAVGQKAEYVQVVEGGATLAEMIASGKVDAGYGLYATQLQAIENGLPISYTSGIHVGCTKYYVRKDSPIKSVADLRGAKIGVPGLADSSVMNLKRKLMDVGIGVTAENNEVEFLAYASSDLAIALNNGAVDVIGAHDPVATKGELAYGFRKILDTGIDDKFVNEYCCQQFVTHKLLKENPEGAAAVTRALQKASAFVEAEPRITAQMQIENNLVAGDLDFNAALLDELNFIPSRSLGKKTFDSAARQLQTAGILKKDTDIEKFIAQGYIELFGVPDGYSYDSATKTYSEINGVRTSFN
;
A
#
# COMPACT_ATOMS: atom_id res chain seq x y z
N MET A 1 29.94 92.86 -37.52
CA MET A 1 28.73 92.32 -36.88
C MET A 1 28.33 91.09 -37.70
N LYS A 2 28.70 89.91 -37.28
CA LYS A 2 28.30 88.66 -37.93
C LYS A 2 27.63 87.75 -36.86
N LYS A 3 26.36 87.41 -37.06
CA LYS A 3 25.60 86.59 -36.20
C LYS A 3 25.86 85.10 -36.66
N THR A 4 26.34 84.30 -35.72
CA THR A 4 26.53 82.92 -35.90
C THR A 4 25.27 82.15 -35.40
N VAL A 5 24.65 81.38 -36.27
CA VAL A 5 23.48 80.55 -35.92
C VAL A 5 24.04 79.17 -35.59
N SER A 6 23.76 78.71 -34.35
CA SER A 6 24.16 77.40 -33.87
C SER A 6 22.96 76.43 -34.08
N VAL A 7 23.22 75.34 -34.83
CA VAL A 7 22.27 74.23 -35.08
C VAL A 7 22.48 73.19 -34.02
N ILE A 8 21.46 73.01 -33.16
CA ILE A 8 21.45 71.94 -32.16
C ILE A 8 20.84 70.70 -32.79
N GLY A 9 21.68 69.71 -32.98
CA GLY A 9 21.22 68.33 -33.39
C GLY A 9 20.67 67.53 -32.23
N ILE A 10 19.41 67.18 -32.30
CA ILE A 10 18.76 66.27 -31.35
C ILE A 10 19.02 64.85 -31.76
N ALA A 11 19.88 64.16 -31.04
CA ALA A 11 20.06 62.75 -31.14
C ALA A 11 18.97 61.98 -30.40
N LEU A 12 18.04 61.35 -31.10
CA LEU A 12 17.06 60.43 -30.50
C LEU A 12 17.80 59.12 -30.14
N MET A 13 18.01 58.92 -28.85
CA MET A 13 18.42 57.62 -28.27
C MET A 13 17.20 56.72 -28.13
N VAL A 14 17.03 55.76 -29.04
CA VAL A 14 16.02 54.69 -28.88
C VAL A 14 16.59 53.70 -27.88
N ALA A 15 16.12 53.76 -26.64
CA ALA A 15 16.39 52.76 -25.61
C ALA A 15 15.53 51.51 -25.89
N SER A 16 16.13 50.48 -26.49
CA SER A 16 15.53 49.18 -26.59
C SER A 16 15.47 48.52 -25.21
N VAL A 17 14.31 48.61 -24.56
CA VAL A 17 14.05 47.87 -23.33
C VAL A 17 13.86 46.41 -23.72
N MET A 18 14.90 45.61 -23.58
CA MET A 18 14.78 44.14 -23.61
C MET A 18 14.04 43.75 -22.32
N PHE A 19 12.75 43.44 -22.45
CA PHE A 19 12.03 42.69 -21.43
C PHE A 19 12.57 41.24 -21.45
N THR A 20 13.60 40.99 -20.67
CA THR A 20 13.90 39.61 -20.25
C THR A 20 12.76 39.15 -19.34
N SER A 21 11.79 38.48 -19.93
CA SER A 21 10.81 37.70 -19.18
C SER A 21 11.58 36.64 -18.37
N CYS A 22 11.85 36.94 -17.11
CA CYS A 22 12.26 35.97 -16.14
C CYS A 22 11.02 35.09 -15.87
N GLU A 23 10.81 34.06 -16.70
CA GLU A 23 9.94 32.96 -16.29
C GLU A 23 10.50 32.44 -14.97
N LYS A 24 9.83 32.79 -13.87
CA LYS A 24 10.02 32.06 -12.62
C LYS A 24 9.71 30.61 -12.94
N LYS A 25 10.74 29.77 -13.13
CA LYS A 25 10.58 28.30 -13.11
C LYS A 25 9.81 28.02 -11.81
N SER A 26 8.54 27.69 -11.93
CA SER A 26 7.77 27.22 -10.78
C SER A 26 8.56 26.05 -10.19
N ALA A 27 8.81 26.09 -8.88
CA ALA A 27 9.49 24.99 -8.21
C ALA A 27 8.77 23.69 -8.59
N GLN A 28 9.53 22.72 -9.14
CA GLN A 28 8.96 21.45 -9.60
C GLN A 28 8.23 20.82 -8.41
N LYS A 29 6.96 20.48 -8.61
CA LYS A 29 6.17 19.84 -7.55
C LYS A 29 6.78 18.49 -7.21
N VAL A 30 6.84 18.19 -5.92
CA VAL A 30 7.37 16.93 -5.38
C VAL A 30 6.21 16.11 -4.84
N VAL A 31 6.18 14.82 -5.15
CA VAL A 31 5.25 13.84 -4.57
C VAL A 31 6.03 12.94 -3.62
N ARG A 32 5.65 12.95 -2.34
CA ARG A 32 6.30 12.16 -1.29
C ARG A 32 5.62 10.81 -1.17
N ILE A 33 6.38 9.75 -1.46
CA ILE A 33 5.90 8.39 -1.59
C ILE A 33 6.46 7.54 -0.45
N ASN A 34 5.60 6.87 0.31
CA ASN A 34 6.06 6.00 1.38
C ASN A 34 6.65 4.69 0.87
N PHE A 35 7.66 4.20 1.58
CA PHE A 35 8.15 2.82 1.49
C PHE A 35 8.52 2.30 2.88
N GLN A 36 8.66 1.00 3.01
CA GLN A 36 9.17 0.34 4.22
C GLN A 36 10.09 -0.82 3.82
N THR A 37 10.95 -1.25 4.73
CA THR A 37 11.88 -2.36 4.53
C THR A 37 11.47 -3.57 5.36
N GLY A 38 12.04 -4.74 5.06
CA GLY A 38 11.84 -5.96 5.84
C GLY A 38 10.57 -6.75 5.53
N THR A 39 9.76 -6.30 4.56
CA THR A 39 8.52 -6.98 4.15
C THR A 39 8.45 -7.18 2.64
N LEU A 40 7.96 -8.34 2.21
CA LEU A 40 7.72 -8.66 0.79
C LEU A 40 6.52 -7.89 0.22
N CYS A 41 5.57 -7.48 1.04
CA CYS A 41 4.44 -6.64 0.64
C CYS A 41 4.86 -5.32 -0.03
N ALA A 42 6.06 -4.83 0.31
CA ALA A 42 6.64 -3.62 -0.27
C ALA A 42 7.26 -3.81 -1.67
N ALA A 43 7.27 -5.03 -2.20
CA ALA A 43 7.91 -5.33 -3.49
C ALA A 43 7.52 -4.35 -4.62
N PRO A 44 6.24 -4.01 -4.84
CA PRO A 44 5.89 -3.06 -5.90
C PRO A 44 6.52 -1.67 -5.72
N VAL A 45 6.54 -1.12 -4.51
CA VAL A 45 7.17 0.19 -4.28
C VAL A 45 8.68 0.10 -4.42
N HIS A 46 9.31 -1.00 -3.99
CA HIS A 46 10.75 -1.22 -4.18
C HIS A 46 11.13 -1.29 -5.66
N VAL A 47 10.34 -2.03 -6.45
CA VAL A 47 10.51 -2.11 -7.91
C VAL A 47 10.34 -0.74 -8.54
N ALA A 48 9.26 -0.01 -8.23
CA ALA A 48 9.00 1.30 -8.79
C ALA A 48 10.15 2.30 -8.48
N MET A 49 10.69 2.27 -7.27
CA MET A 49 11.83 3.09 -6.85
C MET A 49 13.12 2.72 -7.60
N LYS A 50 13.41 1.41 -7.72
CA LYS A 50 14.69 0.95 -8.26
C LYS A 50 14.74 0.93 -9.78
N MET A 51 13.60 0.75 -10.43
CA MET A 51 13.49 0.80 -11.89
C MET A 51 13.19 2.21 -12.41
N GLY A 52 12.97 3.21 -11.53
CA GLY A 52 12.69 4.59 -11.93
C GLY A 52 11.29 4.80 -12.50
N LEU A 53 10.31 3.91 -12.20
CA LEU A 53 8.95 4.03 -12.72
C LEU A 53 8.21 5.25 -12.15
N PHE A 54 8.49 5.64 -10.91
CA PHE A 54 7.95 6.87 -10.33
C PHE A 54 8.53 8.11 -11.02
N GLU A 55 9.84 8.10 -11.28
CA GLU A 55 10.52 9.20 -11.98
C GLU A 55 10.01 9.35 -13.40
N GLU A 56 9.82 8.24 -14.13
CA GLU A 56 9.29 8.24 -15.50
C GLU A 56 7.88 8.83 -15.54
N GLU A 57 6.96 8.31 -14.75
CA GLU A 57 5.55 8.73 -14.75
C GLU A 57 5.38 10.17 -14.22
N LEU A 58 6.13 10.55 -13.17
CA LEU A 58 6.06 11.90 -12.62
C LEU A 58 6.74 12.94 -13.49
N ALA A 59 7.86 12.60 -14.16
CA ALA A 59 8.51 13.50 -15.10
C ALA A 59 7.60 13.86 -16.29
N ALA A 60 6.78 12.91 -16.76
CA ALA A 60 5.82 13.14 -17.84
C ALA A 60 4.78 14.24 -17.50
N VAL A 61 4.56 14.50 -16.19
CA VAL A 61 3.67 15.56 -15.69
C VAL A 61 4.44 16.69 -14.98
N GLY A 62 5.75 16.82 -15.23
CA GLY A 62 6.59 17.91 -14.72
C GLY A 62 6.91 17.85 -13.22
N GLN A 63 6.95 16.65 -12.62
CA GLN A 63 7.07 16.44 -11.18
C GLN A 63 8.23 15.51 -10.82
N LYS A 64 8.50 15.37 -9.51
CA LYS A 64 9.55 14.51 -8.96
C LYS A 64 9.01 13.63 -7.84
N ALA A 65 9.61 12.44 -7.70
CA ALA A 65 9.44 11.59 -6.54
C ALA A 65 10.38 12.02 -5.39
N GLU A 66 9.89 11.88 -4.16
CA GLU A 66 10.68 11.86 -2.93
C GLU A 66 10.23 10.64 -2.11
N TYR A 67 11.19 9.88 -1.59
CA TYR A 67 10.89 8.63 -0.88
C TYR A 67 10.95 8.82 0.61
N VAL A 68 9.90 8.40 1.31
CA VAL A 68 9.73 8.56 2.75
C VAL A 68 9.62 7.20 3.40
N GLN A 69 10.63 6.83 4.19
CA GLN A 69 10.64 5.53 4.88
C GLN A 69 9.70 5.54 6.09
N VAL A 70 8.81 4.55 6.14
CA VAL A 70 8.04 4.19 7.34
C VAL A 70 8.82 3.12 8.09
N VAL A 71 9.18 3.39 9.34
CA VAL A 71 10.02 2.52 10.17
C VAL A 71 9.15 1.85 11.23
N GLU A 72 9.31 0.53 11.42
CA GLU A 72 8.63 -0.20 12.50
C GLU A 72 9.01 0.41 13.87
N GLY A 73 8.00 0.64 14.72
CA GLY A 73 8.17 1.30 16.02
C GLY A 73 8.34 2.82 15.98
N GLY A 74 8.38 3.42 14.76
CA GLY A 74 8.36 4.87 14.56
C GLY A 74 6.95 5.43 14.39
N ALA A 75 6.83 6.62 13.77
CA ALA A 75 5.54 7.19 13.42
C ALA A 75 4.80 6.27 12.44
N THR A 76 3.54 5.99 12.71
CA THR A 76 2.70 5.16 11.85
C THR A 76 2.47 5.84 10.48
N LEU A 77 2.12 5.06 9.47
CA LEU A 77 1.77 5.61 8.16
C LEU A 77 0.63 6.66 8.27
N ALA A 78 -0.38 6.39 9.10
CA ALA A 78 -1.49 7.33 9.33
C ALA A 78 -1.02 8.67 9.91
N GLU A 79 -0.10 8.65 10.89
CA GLU A 79 0.50 9.86 11.47
C GLU A 79 1.35 10.63 10.46
N MET A 80 2.10 9.93 9.61
CA MET A 80 2.92 10.55 8.57
C MET A 80 2.05 11.21 7.49
N ILE A 81 0.92 10.59 7.13
CA ILE A 81 -0.09 11.16 6.24
C ILE A 81 -0.74 12.39 6.89
N ALA A 82 -1.23 12.27 8.12
CA ALA A 82 -1.90 13.35 8.84
C ALA A 82 -0.98 14.57 9.05
N SER A 83 0.32 14.34 9.28
CA SER A 83 1.32 15.41 9.38
C SER A 83 1.80 15.96 8.03
N GLY A 84 1.26 15.44 6.91
CA GLY A 84 1.62 15.87 5.56
C GLY A 84 3.03 15.48 5.13
N LYS A 85 3.64 14.47 5.73
CA LYS A 85 4.96 13.95 5.33
C LYS A 85 4.89 12.96 4.16
N VAL A 86 3.72 12.40 3.90
CA VAL A 86 3.45 11.45 2.82
C VAL A 86 2.27 11.97 1.98
N ASP A 87 2.39 11.94 0.67
CA ASP A 87 1.35 12.37 -0.28
C ASP A 87 0.66 11.20 -0.98
N ALA A 88 1.39 10.11 -1.22
CA ALA A 88 0.90 8.91 -1.91
C ALA A 88 1.74 7.69 -1.54
N GLY A 89 1.29 6.51 -1.93
CA GLY A 89 2.03 5.26 -1.77
C GLY A 89 1.12 4.06 -1.59
N TYR A 90 1.54 3.10 -0.78
CA TYR A 90 0.80 1.88 -0.52
C TYR A 90 0.65 1.60 0.97
N GLY A 91 -0.30 0.77 1.32
CA GLY A 91 -0.47 0.30 2.69
C GLY A 91 -1.44 -0.88 2.79
N LEU A 92 -1.38 -1.55 3.92
CA LEU A 92 -2.38 -2.54 4.34
C LEU A 92 -3.73 -1.81 4.50
N TYR A 93 -4.61 -1.93 3.52
CA TYR A 93 -5.80 -1.08 3.45
C TYR A 93 -6.70 -1.23 4.68
N ALA A 94 -6.86 -2.46 5.18
CA ALA A 94 -7.75 -2.74 6.30
C ALA A 94 -7.32 -2.01 7.59
N THR A 95 -6.01 -1.74 7.76
CA THR A 95 -5.48 -0.99 8.93
C THR A 95 -5.90 0.48 8.92
N GLN A 96 -6.19 1.04 7.74
CA GLN A 96 -6.49 2.46 7.58
C GLN A 96 -7.99 2.77 7.61
N LEU A 97 -8.88 1.76 7.48
CA LEU A 97 -10.33 2.00 7.37
C LEU A 97 -10.88 2.80 8.56
N GLN A 98 -10.50 2.43 9.79
CA GLN A 98 -10.91 3.15 10.98
C GLN A 98 -10.31 4.57 11.05
N ALA A 99 -9.06 4.74 10.59
CA ALA A 99 -8.43 6.05 10.53
C ALA A 99 -9.11 6.96 9.49
N ILE A 100 -9.50 6.40 8.32
CA ILE A 100 -10.28 7.12 7.29
C ILE A 100 -11.64 7.55 7.85
N GLU A 101 -12.35 6.67 8.55
CA GLU A 101 -13.60 7.01 9.23
C GLU A 101 -13.44 8.17 10.24
N ASN A 102 -12.29 8.22 10.92
CA ASN A 102 -11.94 9.28 11.86
C ASN A 102 -11.30 10.51 11.19
N GLY A 103 -11.32 10.59 9.84
CA GLY A 103 -10.92 11.78 9.10
C GLY A 103 -9.52 11.76 8.51
N LEU A 104 -8.83 10.60 8.44
CA LEU A 104 -7.58 10.48 7.69
C LEU A 104 -7.84 10.81 6.20
N PRO A 105 -7.21 11.85 5.63
CA PRO A 105 -7.60 12.41 4.34
C PRO A 105 -6.93 11.67 3.17
N ILE A 106 -7.27 10.40 2.98
CA ILE A 106 -6.80 9.59 1.85
C ILE A 106 -7.95 8.91 1.12
N SER A 107 -7.70 8.56 -0.14
CA SER A 107 -8.52 7.63 -0.91
C SER A 107 -7.63 6.58 -1.56
N TYR A 108 -8.09 5.35 -1.62
CA TYR A 108 -7.45 4.28 -2.37
C TYR A 108 -7.80 4.37 -3.86
N THR A 109 -6.90 3.89 -4.71
CA THR A 109 -7.02 4.04 -6.17
C THR A 109 -6.76 2.75 -6.94
N SER A 110 -6.01 1.81 -6.40
CA SER A 110 -5.70 0.51 -7.02
C SER A 110 -5.31 -0.54 -5.99
N GLY A 111 -5.74 -1.78 -6.20
CA GLY A 111 -5.13 -2.93 -5.54
C GLY A 111 -3.77 -3.24 -6.15
N ILE A 112 -2.83 -3.74 -5.35
CA ILE A 112 -1.46 -4.03 -5.78
C ILE A 112 -0.97 -5.45 -5.46
N HIS A 113 -1.45 -6.08 -4.38
CA HIS A 113 -1.19 -7.51 -4.14
C HIS A 113 -2.18 -8.15 -3.17
N VAL A 114 -2.30 -9.50 -3.24
CA VAL A 114 -3.15 -10.35 -2.42
C VAL A 114 -2.28 -11.27 -1.57
N GLY A 115 -2.78 -11.69 -0.43
CA GLY A 115 -2.31 -12.86 0.31
C GLY A 115 -1.07 -12.59 1.13
N CYS A 116 -0.73 -12.08 2.08
CA CYS A 116 0.51 -12.04 2.85
C CYS A 116 0.31 -12.37 4.33
N THR A 117 -0.95 -12.53 4.75
CA THR A 117 -1.27 -12.76 6.16
C THR A 117 -1.58 -14.23 6.37
N LYS A 118 -0.82 -14.86 7.24
CA LYS A 118 -0.94 -16.27 7.59
C LYS A 118 -1.14 -16.41 9.10
N TYR A 119 -1.92 -17.43 9.53
CA TYR A 119 -2.21 -17.66 10.94
C TYR A 119 -1.76 -19.06 11.32
N TYR A 120 -0.98 -19.13 12.38
CA TYR A 120 -0.32 -20.36 12.82
C TYR A 120 -0.62 -20.68 14.27
N VAL A 121 -0.64 -21.98 14.53
CA VAL A 121 -0.67 -22.58 15.88
C VAL A 121 0.53 -23.50 16.05
N ARG A 122 0.87 -23.85 17.28
CA ARG A 122 1.87 -24.89 17.54
C ARG A 122 1.43 -26.21 16.91
N LYS A 123 2.40 -27.04 16.51
CA LYS A 123 2.18 -28.34 15.86
C LYS A 123 1.21 -29.24 16.66
N ASP A 124 1.35 -29.26 17.98
CA ASP A 124 0.58 -30.06 18.93
C ASP A 124 -0.71 -29.38 19.45
N SER A 125 -1.01 -28.17 18.97
CA SER A 125 -2.18 -27.43 19.39
C SER A 125 -3.49 -28.18 19.10
N PRO A 126 -4.46 -28.18 20.05
CA PRO A 126 -5.81 -28.71 19.82
C PRO A 126 -6.62 -27.89 18.80
N ILE A 127 -6.27 -26.61 18.60
CA ILE A 127 -6.92 -25.73 17.63
C ILE A 127 -6.64 -26.24 16.22
N LYS A 128 -7.67 -26.56 15.44
CA LYS A 128 -7.56 -27.11 14.09
C LYS A 128 -7.94 -26.11 13.01
N SER A 129 -8.82 -25.16 13.34
CA SER A 129 -9.39 -24.17 12.43
C SER A 129 -9.74 -22.87 13.16
N VAL A 130 -10.19 -21.86 12.43
CA VAL A 130 -10.69 -20.60 13.00
C VAL A 130 -11.89 -20.81 13.92
N ALA A 131 -12.71 -21.84 13.70
CA ALA A 131 -13.86 -22.14 14.54
C ALA A 131 -13.49 -22.56 15.98
N ASP A 132 -12.25 -22.95 16.21
CA ASP A 132 -11.77 -23.41 17.53
C ASP A 132 -11.15 -22.25 18.35
N LEU A 133 -11.20 -21.00 17.87
CA LEU A 133 -10.48 -19.87 18.45
C LEU A 133 -11.20 -19.19 19.63
N ARG A 134 -12.36 -19.67 20.04
CA ARG A 134 -13.07 -19.10 21.20
C ARG A 134 -12.22 -19.15 22.47
N GLY A 135 -11.99 -18.00 23.10
CA GLY A 135 -11.12 -17.87 24.27
C GLY A 135 -9.62 -17.85 23.98
N ALA A 136 -9.21 -17.94 22.72
CA ALA A 136 -7.79 -17.98 22.37
C ALA A 136 -7.09 -16.62 22.51
N LYS A 137 -5.80 -16.68 22.86
CA LYS A 137 -4.85 -15.56 22.82
C LYS A 137 -4.15 -15.52 21.47
N ILE A 138 -4.26 -14.40 20.76
CA ILE A 138 -3.78 -14.23 19.39
C ILE A 138 -2.71 -13.15 19.34
N GLY A 139 -1.48 -13.55 19.08
CA GLY A 139 -0.35 -12.64 18.88
C GLY A 139 -0.39 -12.01 17.48
N VAL A 140 -0.22 -10.70 17.41
CA VAL A 140 -0.27 -9.91 16.15
C VAL A 140 0.77 -8.80 16.16
N PRO A 141 1.19 -8.25 14.99
CA PRO A 141 2.16 -7.15 14.93
C PRO A 141 1.66 -5.85 15.59
N GLY A 142 0.34 -5.67 15.65
CA GLY A 142 -0.30 -4.50 16.25
C GLY A 142 -1.81 -4.65 16.27
N LEU A 143 -2.48 -4.00 17.22
CA LEU A 143 -3.95 -4.14 17.39
C LEU A 143 -4.75 -3.52 16.23
N ALA A 144 -4.16 -2.61 15.47
CA ALA A 144 -4.75 -2.04 14.26
C ALA A 144 -4.25 -2.75 12.97
N ASP A 145 -3.45 -3.82 13.09
CA ASP A 145 -2.90 -4.53 11.95
C ASP A 145 -3.97 -5.28 11.14
N SER A 146 -3.72 -5.49 9.84
CA SER A 146 -4.64 -6.22 8.96
C SER A 146 -4.87 -7.66 9.39
N SER A 147 -3.92 -8.28 10.11
CA SER A 147 -4.11 -9.60 10.69
C SER A 147 -5.24 -9.62 11.74
N VAL A 148 -5.41 -8.55 12.50
CA VAL A 148 -6.58 -8.42 13.40
C VAL A 148 -7.87 -8.26 12.60
N MET A 149 -7.86 -7.36 11.61
CA MET A 149 -9.07 -7.03 10.83
C MET A 149 -9.56 -8.23 10.01
N ASN A 150 -8.65 -8.93 9.35
CA ASN A 150 -8.98 -10.13 8.58
C ASN A 150 -9.47 -11.27 9.48
N LEU A 151 -8.81 -11.50 10.61
CA LEU A 151 -9.25 -12.56 11.53
C LEU A 151 -10.61 -12.28 12.14
N LYS A 152 -10.89 -11.03 12.55
CA LYS A 152 -12.21 -10.64 13.05
C LYS A 152 -13.32 -10.91 12.03
N ARG A 153 -13.10 -10.60 10.76
CA ARG A 153 -14.03 -10.91 9.66
C ARG A 153 -14.28 -12.41 9.53
N LYS A 154 -13.24 -13.24 9.68
CA LYS A 154 -13.36 -14.70 9.61
C LYS A 154 -13.99 -15.30 10.87
N LEU A 155 -13.71 -14.77 12.06
CA LEU A 155 -14.33 -15.18 13.33
C LEU A 155 -15.85 -14.97 13.34
N MET A 156 -16.32 -13.86 12.77
CA MET A 156 -17.74 -13.59 12.59
C MET A 156 -18.44 -14.67 11.74
N ASP A 157 -17.80 -15.16 10.68
CA ASP A 157 -18.36 -16.19 9.80
C ASP A 157 -18.62 -17.50 10.56
N VAL A 158 -17.84 -17.77 11.62
CA VAL A 158 -17.97 -18.97 12.45
C VAL A 158 -18.67 -18.70 13.79
N GLY A 159 -19.29 -17.54 13.96
CA GLY A 159 -20.09 -17.18 15.13
C GLY A 159 -19.30 -16.91 16.39
N ILE A 160 -18.03 -16.49 16.28
CA ILE A 160 -17.21 -16.03 17.41
C ILE A 160 -17.30 -14.50 17.49
N GLY A 161 -17.63 -14.00 18.67
CA GLY A 161 -17.81 -12.57 18.92
C GLY A 161 -16.50 -11.79 18.83
N VAL A 162 -16.56 -10.60 18.18
CA VAL A 162 -15.40 -9.73 17.95
C VAL A 162 -15.70 -8.24 18.20
N THR A 163 -16.94 -7.91 18.63
CA THR A 163 -17.33 -6.54 18.97
C THR A 163 -16.88 -6.17 20.38
N ALA A 164 -16.89 -4.88 20.71
CA ALA A 164 -16.52 -4.43 22.05
C ALA A 164 -17.44 -5.01 23.16
N GLU A 165 -18.72 -5.22 22.83
CA GLU A 165 -19.73 -5.75 23.77
C GLU A 165 -19.68 -7.29 23.87
N ASN A 166 -19.19 -7.95 22.84
CA ASN A 166 -19.09 -9.41 22.77
C ASN A 166 -17.78 -9.79 22.09
N ASN A 167 -16.68 -9.73 22.83
CA ASN A 167 -15.36 -10.14 22.37
C ASN A 167 -14.96 -11.46 23.03
N GLU A 168 -14.81 -12.50 22.21
CA GLU A 168 -14.54 -13.87 22.66
C GLU A 168 -13.12 -14.34 22.34
N VAL A 169 -12.21 -13.43 21.94
CA VAL A 169 -10.78 -13.69 21.70
C VAL A 169 -9.94 -12.55 22.26
N GLU A 170 -8.67 -12.80 22.57
CA GLU A 170 -7.75 -11.79 23.07
C GLU A 170 -6.65 -11.53 22.05
N PHE A 171 -6.55 -10.28 21.53
CA PHE A 171 -5.44 -9.88 20.66
C PHE A 171 -4.33 -9.23 21.48
N LEU A 172 -3.08 -9.70 21.27
CA LEU A 172 -1.89 -9.24 21.97
C LEU A 172 -0.86 -8.76 20.96
N ALA A 173 -0.39 -7.50 21.09
CA ALA A 173 0.60 -6.93 20.19
C ALA A 173 2.03 -7.35 20.59
N TYR A 174 2.80 -7.80 19.61
CA TYR A 174 4.21 -8.15 19.71
C TYR A 174 4.99 -7.50 18.56
N ALA A 175 6.29 -7.25 18.74
CA ALA A 175 7.13 -6.99 17.58
C ALA A 175 7.08 -8.18 16.61
N SER A 176 7.09 -7.92 15.30
CA SER A 176 6.96 -8.99 14.29
C SER A 176 8.01 -10.10 14.48
N SER A 177 9.24 -9.73 14.87
CA SER A 177 10.32 -10.68 15.17
C SER A 177 10.03 -11.63 16.34
N ASP A 178 9.18 -11.24 17.29
CA ASP A 178 8.93 -11.95 18.54
C ASP A 178 7.72 -12.87 18.48
N LEU A 179 6.86 -12.74 17.45
CA LEU A 179 5.63 -13.51 17.30
C LEU A 179 5.87 -15.02 17.31
N ALA A 180 6.84 -15.50 16.53
CA ALA A 180 7.16 -16.93 16.48
C ALA A 180 7.67 -17.46 17.83
N ILE A 181 8.45 -16.68 18.57
CA ILE A 181 8.95 -17.03 19.91
C ILE A 181 7.77 -17.06 20.90
N ALA A 182 6.86 -16.08 20.84
CA ALA A 182 5.69 -16.02 21.72
C ALA A 182 4.77 -17.24 21.52
N LEU A 183 4.52 -17.65 20.27
CA LEU A 183 3.76 -18.86 19.96
C LEU A 183 4.46 -20.12 20.44
N ASN A 184 5.77 -20.27 20.15
CA ASN A 184 6.54 -21.45 20.54
C ASN A 184 6.57 -21.65 22.06
N ASN A 185 6.70 -20.56 22.83
CA ASN A 185 6.74 -20.59 24.28
C ASN A 185 5.35 -20.66 24.94
N GLY A 186 4.26 -20.66 24.17
CA GLY A 186 2.89 -20.74 24.68
C GLY A 186 2.38 -19.47 25.33
N ALA A 187 3.01 -18.31 25.08
CA ALA A 187 2.50 -17.02 25.54
C ALA A 187 1.21 -16.63 24.79
N VAL A 188 1.06 -17.11 23.56
CA VAL A 188 -0.16 -17.02 22.75
C VAL A 188 -0.51 -18.40 22.18
N ASP A 189 -1.76 -18.59 21.81
CA ASP A 189 -2.28 -19.85 21.22
C ASP A 189 -2.17 -19.83 19.70
N VAL A 190 -2.24 -18.63 19.11
CA VAL A 190 -2.20 -18.38 17.67
C VAL A 190 -1.34 -17.15 17.42
N ILE A 191 -0.68 -17.10 16.26
CA ILE A 191 -0.13 -15.85 15.71
C ILE A 191 -0.76 -15.54 14.36
N GLY A 192 -1.00 -14.24 14.10
CA GLY A 192 -1.26 -13.70 12.77
C GLY A 192 -0.08 -12.85 12.34
N ALA A 193 0.59 -13.20 11.24
CA ALA A 193 1.81 -12.54 10.80
C ALA A 193 1.87 -12.42 9.26
N HIS A 194 2.77 -11.55 8.80
CA HIS A 194 3.04 -11.32 7.38
C HIS A 194 4.35 -11.98 6.95
N ASP A 195 4.44 -12.31 5.65
CA ASP A 195 5.68 -12.81 5.08
C ASP A 195 6.76 -11.72 4.94
N PRO A 196 8.03 -12.08 5.13
CA PRO A 196 8.60 -13.42 5.31
C PRO A 196 8.59 -13.96 6.76
N VAL A 197 8.15 -13.17 7.73
CA VAL A 197 8.21 -13.54 9.17
C VAL A 197 7.32 -14.74 9.48
N ALA A 198 6.12 -14.78 8.89
CA ALA A 198 5.15 -15.83 9.08
C ALA A 198 5.73 -17.21 8.68
N THR A 199 6.20 -17.34 7.46
CA THR A 199 6.75 -18.60 6.93
C THR A 199 8.08 -18.98 7.57
N LYS A 200 8.94 -18.01 7.94
CA LYS A 200 10.16 -18.29 8.73
C LYS A 200 9.82 -18.95 10.07
N GLY A 201 8.80 -18.46 10.76
CA GLY A 201 8.31 -19.07 12.01
C GLY A 201 7.80 -20.49 11.81
N GLU A 202 7.04 -20.74 10.74
CA GLU A 202 6.58 -22.08 10.36
C GLU A 202 7.74 -23.04 10.18
N LEU A 203 8.75 -22.68 9.38
CA LEU A 203 9.91 -23.52 9.10
C LEU A 203 10.79 -23.75 10.33
N ALA A 204 10.97 -22.74 11.16
CA ALA A 204 11.85 -22.82 12.35
C ALA A 204 11.27 -23.70 13.47
N TYR A 205 9.95 -23.70 13.65
CA TYR A 205 9.28 -24.36 14.79
C TYR A 205 8.30 -25.45 14.39
N GLY A 206 8.07 -25.67 13.09
CA GLY A 206 7.12 -26.64 12.58
C GLY A 206 5.67 -26.31 12.91
N PHE A 207 5.33 -25.03 12.93
CA PHE A 207 3.97 -24.57 13.18
C PHE A 207 3.00 -25.09 12.13
N ARG A 208 1.72 -25.15 12.50
CA ARG A 208 0.67 -25.56 11.59
C ARG A 208 -0.20 -24.36 11.23
N LYS A 209 -0.34 -24.10 9.95
CA LYS A 209 -1.16 -23.04 9.40
C LYS A 209 -2.65 -23.41 9.53
N ILE A 210 -3.47 -22.48 10.03
CA ILE A 210 -4.93 -22.65 10.18
C ILE A 210 -5.73 -21.70 9.31
N LEU A 211 -5.10 -20.63 8.81
CA LEU A 211 -5.69 -19.69 7.86
C LEU A 211 -4.57 -19.05 7.04
N ASP A 212 -4.80 -18.90 5.74
CA ASP A 212 -3.93 -18.22 4.80
C ASP A 212 -4.78 -17.35 3.88
N THR A 213 -4.59 -16.04 3.92
CA THR A 213 -5.39 -15.10 3.13
C THR A 213 -5.12 -15.19 1.62
N GLY A 214 -4.02 -15.83 1.21
CA GLY A 214 -3.70 -16.06 -0.20
C GLY A 214 -4.53 -17.15 -0.85
N ILE A 215 -5.10 -18.08 -0.07
CA ILE A 215 -5.84 -19.25 -0.58
C ILE A 215 -7.24 -19.43 0.03
N ASP A 216 -7.58 -18.69 1.09
CA ASP A 216 -8.91 -18.79 1.70
C ASP A 216 -9.98 -18.17 0.80
N ASP A 217 -11.10 -18.86 0.60
CA ASP A 217 -12.19 -18.49 -0.29
C ASP A 217 -12.71 -17.05 -0.07
N LYS A 218 -12.64 -16.56 1.18
CA LYS A 218 -13.05 -15.19 1.51
C LYS A 218 -12.06 -14.14 1.02
N PHE A 219 -10.75 -14.43 1.06
CA PHE A 219 -9.69 -13.45 0.87
C PHE A 219 -8.92 -13.61 -0.45
N VAL A 220 -8.99 -14.77 -1.11
CA VAL A 220 -8.23 -15.08 -2.32
C VAL A 220 -8.46 -14.06 -3.46
N ASN A 221 -9.60 -13.40 -3.48
CA ASN A 221 -9.93 -12.32 -4.43
C ASN A 221 -9.99 -10.93 -3.76
N GLU A 222 -9.35 -10.74 -2.60
CA GLU A 222 -9.28 -9.45 -1.92
C GLU A 222 -7.82 -9.01 -1.77
N TYR A 223 -7.54 -7.77 -2.12
CA TYR A 223 -6.21 -7.20 -1.93
C TYR A 223 -5.87 -7.08 -0.44
N CYS A 224 -4.64 -7.39 -0.10
CA CYS A 224 -4.06 -7.10 1.21
C CYS A 224 -3.53 -5.67 1.25
N CYS A 225 -2.75 -5.29 0.25
CA CYS A 225 -2.21 -3.96 0.08
C CYS A 225 -2.84 -3.24 -1.11
N GLN A 226 -3.13 -1.98 -0.89
CA GLN A 226 -3.68 -1.10 -1.92
C GLN A 226 -2.90 0.22 -1.95
N GLN A 227 -2.89 0.83 -3.12
CA GLN A 227 -2.30 2.13 -3.34
C GLN A 227 -3.28 3.22 -2.93
N PHE A 228 -2.77 4.24 -2.25
CA PHE A 228 -3.53 5.41 -1.82
C PHE A 228 -2.90 6.73 -2.29
N VAL A 229 -3.74 7.76 -2.29
CA VAL A 229 -3.34 9.16 -2.49
C VAL A 229 -4.03 10.04 -1.46
N THR A 230 -3.37 11.12 -1.03
CA THR A 230 -3.99 12.09 -0.10
C THR A 230 -4.98 13.00 -0.83
N HIS A 231 -6.03 13.45 -0.12
CA HIS A 231 -6.97 14.43 -0.65
C HIS A 231 -6.29 15.75 -1.04
N LYS A 232 -5.19 16.09 -0.37
CA LYS A 232 -4.35 17.24 -0.75
C LYS A 232 -3.73 17.04 -2.14
N LEU A 233 -3.09 15.87 -2.37
CA LEU A 233 -2.49 15.56 -3.67
C LEU A 233 -3.55 15.56 -4.76
N LEU A 234 -4.72 14.95 -4.52
CA LEU A 234 -5.83 14.93 -5.47
C LEU A 234 -6.30 16.33 -5.88
N LYS A 235 -6.41 17.24 -4.91
CA LYS A 235 -6.87 18.61 -5.15
C LYS A 235 -5.83 19.47 -5.86
N GLU A 236 -4.58 19.38 -5.43
CA GLU A 236 -3.50 20.27 -5.89
C GLU A 236 -2.78 19.75 -7.12
N ASN A 237 -2.85 18.41 -7.35
CA ASN A 237 -2.04 17.74 -8.35
C ASN A 237 -2.64 16.37 -8.77
N PRO A 238 -3.82 16.34 -9.39
CA PRO A 238 -4.47 15.10 -9.79
C PRO A 238 -3.66 14.27 -10.80
N GLU A 239 -2.88 14.93 -11.68
CA GLU A 239 -2.01 14.26 -12.64
C GLU A 239 -0.86 13.51 -11.94
N GLY A 240 -0.29 14.08 -10.86
CA GLY A 240 0.69 13.39 -10.04
C GLY A 240 0.10 12.20 -9.28
N ALA A 241 -1.13 12.29 -8.80
CA ALA A 241 -1.84 11.17 -8.20
C ALA A 241 -2.04 10.02 -9.21
N ALA A 242 -2.44 10.33 -10.45
CA ALA A 242 -2.58 9.36 -11.53
C ALA A 242 -1.22 8.73 -11.91
N ALA A 243 -0.16 9.54 -12.00
CA ALA A 243 1.20 9.09 -12.33
C ALA A 243 1.72 8.08 -11.30
N VAL A 244 1.60 8.36 -9.99
CA VAL A 244 2.01 7.42 -8.94
C VAL A 244 1.18 6.13 -9.00
N THR A 245 -0.11 6.22 -9.32
CA THR A 245 -0.97 5.03 -9.45
C THR A 245 -0.51 4.14 -10.60
N ARG A 246 -0.24 4.70 -11.79
CA ARG A 246 0.29 3.94 -12.93
C ARG A 246 1.65 3.32 -12.64
N ALA A 247 2.56 4.07 -11.99
CA ALA A 247 3.88 3.56 -11.61
C ALA A 247 3.79 2.33 -10.70
N LEU A 248 2.94 2.36 -9.67
CA LEU A 248 2.73 1.23 -8.78
C LEU A 248 2.03 0.05 -9.44
N GLN A 249 1.06 0.29 -10.33
CA GLN A 249 0.45 -0.78 -11.12
C GLN A 249 1.47 -1.47 -12.05
N LYS A 250 2.32 -0.70 -12.75
CA LYS A 250 3.41 -1.26 -13.57
C LYS A 250 4.39 -2.07 -12.71
N ALA A 251 4.79 -1.53 -11.57
CA ALA A 251 5.69 -2.23 -10.66
C ALA A 251 5.08 -3.52 -10.10
N SER A 252 3.78 -3.51 -9.77
CA SER A 252 3.06 -4.70 -9.33
C SER A 252 3.05 -5.78 -10.41
N ALA A 253 2.74 -5.40 -11.65
CA ALA A 253 2.78 -6.31 -12.80
C ALA A 253 4.20 -6.88 -13.08
N PHE A 254 5.25 -6.08 -12.82
CA PHE A 254 6.63 -6.57 -12.89
C PHE A 254 6.93 -7.61 -11.81
N VAL A 255 6.52 -7.37 -10.56
CA VAL A 255 6.71 -8.33 -9.46
C VAL A 255 6.03 -9.65 -9.77
N GLU A 256 4.80 -9.62 -10.30
CA GLU A 256 4.05 -10.81 -10.73
C GLU A 256 4.80 -11.63 -11.78
N ALA A 257 5.38 -10.96 -12.77
CA ALA A 257 6.09 -11.63 -13.86
C ALA A 257 7.52 -12.06 -13.49
N GLU A 258 8.17 -11.36 -12.55
CA GLU A 258 9.60 -11.48 -12.25
C GLU A 258 9.88 -11.59 -10.73
N PRO A 259 9.29 -12.57 -10.02
CA PRO A 259 9.42 -12.67 -8.56
C PRO A 259 10.88 -12.90 -8.14
N ARG A 260 11.66 -13.67 -8.90
CA ARG A 260 13.07 -13.94 -8.59
C ARG A 260 13.96 -12.70 -8.78
N ILE A 261 13.76 -11.95 -9.87
CA ILE A 261 14.50 -10.70 -10.12
C ILE A 261 14.13 -9.67 -9.04
N THR A 262 12.87 -9.62 -8.64
CA THR A 262 12.40 -8.75 -7.56
C THR A 262 13.06 -9.11 -6.23
N ALA A 263 13.10 -10.39 -5.84
CA ALA A 263 13.75 -10.85 -4.62
C ALA A 263 15.25 -10.49 -4.61
N GLN A 264 15.94 -10.71 -5.72
CA GLN A 264 17.35 -10.35 -5.87
C GLN A 264 17.56 -8.85 -5.70
N MET A 265 16.74 -8.02 -6.36
CA MET A 265 16.80 -6.55 -6.26
C MET A 265 16.59 -6.10 -4.80
N GLN A 266 15.63 -6.68 -4.08
CA GLN A 266 15.36 -6.35 -2.69
C GLN A 266 16.55 -6.67 -1.78
N ILE A 267 17.19 -7.83 -1.96
CA ILE A 267 18.36 -8.26 -1.17
C ILE A 267 19.57 -7.37 -1.47
N GLU A 268 19.91 -7.17 -2.75
CA GLU A 268 21.07 -6.37 -3.16
C GLU A 268 20.99 -4.90 -2.71
N ASN A 269 19.77 -4.38 -2.54
CA ASN A 269 19.55 -3.01 -2.08
C ASN A 269 19.22 -2.91 -0.57
N ASN A 270 19.40 -3.99 0.21
CA ASN A 270 19.11 -4.05 1.64
C ASN A 270 17.65 -3.65 2.00
N LEU A 271 16.71 -3.91 1.09
CA LEU A 271 15.29 -3.63 1.30
C LEU A 271 14.58 -4.76 2.04
N VAL A 272 14.96 -6.01 1.74
CA VAL A 272 14.51 -7.22 2.45
C VAL A 272 15.71 -8.15 2.63
N ALA A 273 15.94 -8.60 3.85
CA ALA A 273 16.99 -9.57 4.15
C ALA A 273 16.50 -11.00 3.93
N GLY A 274 17.41 -11.93 3.60
CA GLY A 274 17.10 -13.35 3.54
C GLY A 274 17.75 -14.06 2.38
N ASP A 275 17.39 -15.33 2.22
CA ASP A 275 17.83 -16.16 1.11
C ASP A 275 17.03 -15.84 -0.16
N LEU A 276 17.71 -15.86 -1.31
CA LEU A 276 17.10 -15.50 -2.59
C LEU A 276 15.99 -16.48 -3.00
N ASP A 277 16.26 -17.79 -2.91
CA ASP A 277 15.30 -18.81 -3.34
C ASP A 277 14.05 -18.79 -2.43
N PHE A 278 14.26 -18.61 -1.13
CA PHE A 278 13.18 -18.46 -0.16
C PHE A 278 12.31 -17.22 -0.41
N ASN A 279 12.93 -16.06 -0.57
CA ASN A 279 12.16 -14.82 -0.82
C ASN A 279 11.47 -14.84 -2.18
N ALA A 280 12.12 -15.41 -3.21
CA ALA A 280 11.52 -15.56 -4.55
C ALA A 280 10.30 -16.49 -4.52
N ALA A 281 10.38 -17.64 -3.82
CA ALA A 281 9.26 -18.56 -3.68
C ALA A 281 8.07 -17.90 -2.95
N LEU A 282 8.33 -17.10 -1.92
CA LEU A 282 7.27 -16.36 -1.23
C LEU A 282 6.63 -15.27 -2.10
N LEU A 283 7.40 -14.58 -2.94
CA LEU A 283 6.84 -13.61 -3.89
C LEU A 283 5.99 -14.30 -4.97
N ASP A 284 6.39 -15.50 -5.40
CA ASP A 284 5.64 -16.31 -6.37
C ASP A 284 4.32 -16.88 -5.80
N GLU A 285 4.25 -17.11 -4.48
CA GLU A 285 3.02 -17.50 -3.78
C GLU A 285 2.00 -16.34 -3.66
N LEU A 286 2.47 -15.09 -3.68
CA LEU A 286 1.63 -13.91 -3.60
C LEU A 286 1.15 -13.50 -4.99
N ASN A 287 -0.05 -12.94 -5.06
CA ASN A 287 -0.59 -12.43 -6.32
C ASN A 287 -0.38 -10.91 -6.39
N PHE A 288 0.40 -10.46 -7.35
CA PHE A 288 0.72 -9.05 -7.59
C PHE A 288 0.03 -8.46 -8.82
N ILE A 289 -1.00 -9.11 -9.34
CA ILE A 289 -1.79 -8.58 -10.47
C ILE A 289 -2.52 -7.30 -10.02
N PRO A 290 -2.19 -6.11 -10.53
CA PRO A 290 -2.85 -4.88 -10.15
C PRO A 290 -4.25 -4.79 -10.74
N SER A 291 -5.23 -4.27 -9.98
CA SER A 291 -6.55 -3.94 -10.52
C SER A 291 -7.24 -2.87 -9.69
N ARG A 292 -7.73 -1.86 -10.38
CA ARG A 292 -8.54 -0.79 -9.79
C ARG A 292 -9.93 -1.30 -9.43
N SER A 293 -10.61 -1.99 -10.34
CA SER A 293 -11.98 -2.47 -10.13
C SER A 293 -12.09 -3.51 -9.02
N LEU A 294 -11.17 -4.46 -8.97
CA LEU A 294 -11.13 -5.45 -7.88
C LEU A 294 -10.68 -4.83 -6.56
N GLY A 295 -9.79 -3.82 -6.58
CA GLY A 295 -9.43 -3.03 -5.41
C GLY A 295 -10.63 -2.31 -4.80
N LYS A 296 -11.50 -1.71 -5.63
CA LYS A 296 -12.75 -1.10 -5.20
C LYS A 296 -13.70 -2.10 -4.56
N LYS A 297 -13.88 -3.26 -5.19
CA LYS A 297 -14.69 -4.35 -4.65
C LYS A 297 -14.17 -4.84 -3.30
N THR A 298 -12.85 -4.97 -3.15
CA THR A 298 -12.20 -5.32 -1.89
C THR A 298 -12.50 -4.30 -0.81
N PHE A 299 -12.34 -3.00 -1.10
CA PHE A 299 -12.59 -1.92 -0.15
C PHE A 299 -14.06 -1.91 0.32
N ASP A 300 -15.01 -2.03 -0.62
CA ASP A 300 -16.44 -2.09 -0.35
C ASP A 300 -16.80 -3.29 0.55
N SER A 301 -16.38 -4.49 0.18
CA SER A 301 -16.61 -5.72 0.95
C SER A 301 -16.10 -5.60 2.39
N ALA A 302 -14.87 -5.16 2.55
CA ALA A 302 -14.26 -5.04 3.87
C ALA A 302 -14.91 -3.95 4.72
N ALA A 303 -15.23 -2.78 4.16
CA ALA A 303 -15.86 -1.70 4.89
C ALA A 303 -17.20 -2.14 5.50
N ARG A 304 -18.07 -2.81 4.72
CA ARG A 304 -19.35 -3.33 5.19
C ARG A 304 -19.21 -4.38 6.27
N GLN A 305 -18.26 -5.31 6.10
CA GLN A 305 -18.01 -6.36 7.09
C GLN A 305 -17.42 -5.80 8.38
N LEU A 306 -16.51 -4.82 8.30
CA LEU A 306 -15.93 -4.18 9.48
C LEU A 306 -16.96 -3.28 10.21
N GLN A 307 -17.92 -2.69 9.51
CA GLN A 307 -19.06 -2.02 10.15
C GLN A 307 -19.94 -3.04 10.90
N THR A 308 -20.24 -4.18 10.30
CA THR A 308 -20.95 -5.28 10.96
C THR A 308 -20.19 -5.80 12.19
N ALA A 309 -18.86 -5.85 12.12
CA ALA A 309 -17.97 -6.23 13.22
C ALA A 309 -17.89 -5.17 14.34
N GLY A 310 -18.50 -3.99 14.16
CA GLY A 310 -18.40 -2.88 15.11
C GLY A 310 -17.01 -2.23 15.18
N ILE A 311 -16.18 -2.43 14.17
CA ILE A 311 -14.88 -1.76 14.02
C ILE A 311 -15.08 -0.38 13.41
N LEU A 312 -15.88 -0.28 12.36
CA LEU A 312 -16.45 0.98 11.90
C LEU A 312 -17.75 1.24 12.69
N LYS A 313 -18.10 2.49 12.91
CA LYS A 313 -19.27 2.90 13.67
C LYS A 313 -20.55 2.44 12.97
N LYS A 314 -21.55 2.03 13.74
CA LYS A 314 -22.84 1.57 13.19
C LYS A 314 -23.62 2.67 12.45
N ASP A 315 -23.41 3.92 12.84
CA ASP A 315 -24.06 5.11 12.26
C ASP A 315 -23.24 5.74 11.12
N THR A 316 -22.09 5.17 10.76
CA THR A 316 -21.35 5.61 9.57
C THR A 316 -22.18 5.38 8.31
N ASP A 317 -22.38 6.44 7.52
CA ASP A 317 -22.94 6.34 6.17
C ASP A 317 -21.97 5.57 5.28
N ILE A 318 -22.19 4.27 5.17
CA ILE A 318 -21.26 3.34 4.52
C ILE A 318 -21.11 3.61 3.02
N GLU A 319 -22.17 4.07 2.34
CA GLU A 319 -22.13 4.39 0.90
C GLU A 319 -21.25 5.62 0.67
N LYS A 320 -21.41 6.64 1.48
CA LYS A 320 -20.55 7.82 1.44
C LYS A 320 -19.11 7.50 1.81
N PHE A 321 -18.90 6.68 2.82
CA PHE A 321 -17.57 6.21 3.24
C PHE A 321 -16.84 5.51 2.10
N ILE A 322 -17.51 4.57 1.42
CA ILE A 322 -16.94 3.83 0.29
C ILE A 322 -16.65 4.77 -0.89
N ALA A 323 -17.59 5.66 -1.23
CA ALA A 323 -17.43 6.60 -2.34
C ALA A 323 -16.26 7.60 -2.12
N GLN A 324 -15.98 7.96 -0.88
CA GLN A 324 -14.86 8.83 -0.52
C GLN A 324 -13.55 8.08 -0.30
N GLY A 325 -13.62 6.88 0.24
CA GLY A 325 -12.46 6.06 0.57
C GLY A 325 -11.83 5.35 -0.63
N TYR A 326 -12.57 5.21 -1.73
CA TYR A 326 -12.04 4.63 -2.98
C TYR A 326 -12.47 5.44 -4.20
N ILE A 327 -11.50 5.89 -4.99
CA ILE A 327 -11.75 6.77 -6.14
C ILE A 327 -11.12 6.20 -7.43
N GLU A 328 -11.69 6.60 -8.55
CA GLU A 328 -11.16 6.32 -9.88
C GLU A 328 -10.49 7.57 -10.43
N LEU A 329 -9.25 7.43 -10.89
CA LEU A 329 -8.47 8.53 -11.45
C LEU A 329 -8.55 8.52 -12.97
N PHE A 330 -8.72 9.71 -13.56
CA PHE A 330 -8.68 9.85 -15.01
C PHE A 330 -7.29 9.47 -15.56
N GLY A 331 -7.25 8.75 -16.68
CA GLY A 331 -6.00 8.32 -17.33
C GLY A 331 -5.25 7.21 -16.57
N VAL A 332 -5.94 6.48 -15.66
CA VAL A 332 -5.42 5.28 -15.01
C VAL A 332 -6.22 4.08 -15.50
N PRO A 333 -5.59 3.07 -16.15
CA PRO A 333 -6.27 1.84 -16.58
C PRO A 333 -6.71 1.00 -15.38
N ASP A 334 -7.44 -0.10 -15.61
CA ASP A 334 -7.76 -1.04 -14.54
C ASP A 334 -6.49 -1.64 -13.91
N GLY A 335 -5.51 -1.96 -14.73
CA GLY A 335 -4.22 -2.46 -14.31
C GLY A 335 -3.22 -2.50 -15.46
N TYR A 336 -2.09 -3.14 -15.22
CA TYR A 336 -1.06 -3.44 -16.21
C TYR A 336 -0.69 -4.92 -16.18
N SER A 337 -0.18 -5.43 -17.30
CA SER A 337 0.62 -6.65 -17.38
C SER A 337 2.04 -6.31 -17.82
N TYR A 338 2.99 -7.18 -17.49
CA TYR A 338 4.38 -7.08 -17.94
C TYR A 338 4.76 -8.32 -18.72
N ASP A 339 5.37 -8.14 -19.88
CA ASP A 339 5.92 -9.21 -20.70
C ASP A 339 7.45 -9.27 -20.51
N SER A 340 7.91 -10.33 -19.87
CA SER A 340 9.34 -10.57 -19.57
C SER A 340 10.21 -10.71 -20.80
N ALA A 341 9.67 -11.24 -21.93
CA ALA A 341 10.43 -11.45 -23.15
C ALA A 341 10.68 -10.14 -23.90
N THR A 342 9.67 -9.29 -24.00
CA THR A 342 9.74 -7.99 -24.68
C THR A 342 10.12 -6.84 -23.76
N LYS A 343 10.04 -7.04 -22.44
CA LYS A 343 10.25 -6.04 -21.38
C LYS A 343 9.30 -4.85 -21.50
N THR A 344 8.06 -5.10 -21.87
CA THR A 344 7.05 -4.06 -22.11
C THR A 344 5.86 -4.21 -21.18
N TYR A 345 5.21 -3.07 -20.87
CA TYR A 345 3.95 -3.00 -20.14
C TYR A 345 2.79 -2.87 -21.12
N SER A 346 1.68 -3.55 -20.82
CA SER A 346 0.41 -3.42 -21.54
C SER A 346 -0.70 -3.04 -20.59
N GLU A 347 -1.53 -2.08 -20.98
CA GLU A 347 -2.70 -1.66 -20.20
C GLU A 347 -3.80 -2.72 -20.23
N ILE A 348 -4.44 -2.91 -19.08
CA ILE A 348 -5.64 -3.73 -18.93
C ILE A 348 -6.80 -2.77 -18.63
N ASN A 349 -7.76 -2.68 -19.54
CA ASN A 349 -8.88 -1.73 -19.48
C ASN A 349 -10.23 -2.39 -19.15
N GLY A 350 -10.27 -3.67 -18.86
CA GLY A 350 -11.48 -4.39 -18.47
C GLY A 350 -11.76 -4.30 -16.97
N VAL A 351 -13.01 -4.55 -16.58
CA VAL A 351 -13.36 -4.70 -15.16
C VAL A 351 -12.96 -6.10 -14.70
N ARG A 352 -12.09 -6.18 -13.71
CA ARG A 352 -11.69 -7.44 -13.08
C ARG A 352 -12.58 -7.74 -11.89
N THR A 353 -13.07 -8.97 -11.80
CA THR A 353 -13.94 -9.44 -10.69
C THR A 353 -13.31 -10.54 -9.85
N SER A 354 -12.25 -11.17 -10.36
CA SER A 354 -11.44 -12.20 -9.69
C SER A 354 -10.04 -12.24 -10.29
N PHE A 355 -9.14 -13.01 -9.71
CA PHE A 355 -7.80 -13.27 -10.27
C PHE A 355 -7.76 -14.46 -11.24
N ASN A 356 -8.83 -15.24 -11.30
CA ASN A 356 -9.00 -16.38 -12.20
C ASN A 356 -9.75 -15.98 -13.47
#